data_3e928c732e66360fcd1cd3a1264391dc
#
_entry.id   3e928c732e66360fcd1cd3a1264391dc
#
_cell.length_a   1.000
_cell.length_b   1.000
_cell.length_c   1.000
_cell.angle_alpha   90.00
_cell.angle_beta   90.00
_cell.angle_gamma   90.00
#
_symmetry.space_group_name_H-M   'P 1'
#
loop_
_entity.id
_entity.type
_entity.pdbx_description
1 polymer ?
#
loop_
_entity_poly.entity_id
_entity_poly.type
_entity_poly.pdbx_seq_one_letter_code
_entity_poly.pdbx_strand_id
1 'polypeptide(L)'
;NGISSFVGSRGGTRLLERSLHAHHLDTLEMSLIERNDRIFHFAGSGFDARLLKDYYDFMDSLKTPAARKNFSGLVGYFWSGLGKTVPESIIKPDRGEVRVEIETGDQGFYVKHTHGRDQAVATESTLLYSGPSTAVAVATEPFYGYNVRAFPFATMKPGFMNLRVLLAQPVSLVANMRDYWNGTYRGRGVKDFLVRKVKITYEKPTPIQVGGDYDSLADSITYSIFPQKCKLVDFRHLAHLA
;
A
#
# COMPACT_ATOMS: atom_id res chain seq x y z
N ASN A 1 -5.35 -1.13 10.79
CA ASN A 1 -5.28 0.18 10.14
C ASN A 1 -3.81 0.62 10.04
N GLY A 2 -3.35 0.99 8.84
CA GLY A 2 -1.96 1.42 8.59
C GLY A 2 -1.59 2.65 9.40
N ILE A 3 -2.46 3.65 9.45
CA ILE A 3 -2.27 4.89 10.21
C ILE A 3 -2.04 4.60 11.71
N SER A 4 -2.81 3.70 12.32
CA SER A 4 -2.62 3.32 13.72
C SER A 4 -1.22 2.75 14.00
N SER A 5 -0.67 1.98 13.06
CA SER A 5 0.69 1.47 13.14
C SER A 5 1.73 2.57 12.94
N PHE A 6 1.47 3.50 12.04
CA PHE A 6 2.35 4.63 11.73
C PHE A 6 2.52 5.58 12.90
N VAL A 7 1.42 5.94 13.58
CA VAL A 7 1.43 6.86 14.73
C VAL A 7 1.65 6.16 16.09
N GLY A 8 1.73 4.84 16.12
CA GLY A 8 1.94 4.08 17.35
C GLY A 8 0.71 3.99 18.27
N SER A 9 -0.51 4.23 17.78
CA SER A 9 -1.75 4.33 18.57
C SER A 9 -2.32 2.98 19.04
N ARG A 10 -1.51 1.92 19.14
CA ARG A 10 -1.98 0.57 19.55
C ARG A 10 -2.42 0.45 21.00
N GLY A 11 -2.15 1.42 21.84
CA GLY A 11 -2.50 1.44 23.27
C GLY A 11 -3.97 1.78 23.57
N GLY A 12 -4.82 2.02 22.55
CA GLY A 12 -6.24 2.28 22.70
C GLY A 12 -6.55 3.52 23.56
N THR A 13 -7.60 3.41 24.38
CA THR A 13 -8.11 4.52 25.23
C THR A 13 -7.09 5.09 26.20
N ARG A 14 -6.19 4.26 26.76
CA ARG A 14 -5.15 4.74 27.69
C ARG A 14 -4.17 5.74 27.06
N LEU A 15 -3.81 5.53 25.78
CA LEU A 15 -2.94 6.50 25.08
C LEU A 15 -3.68 7.79 24.79
N LEU A 16 -4.97 7.72 24.49
CA LEU A 16 -5.81 8.89 24.30
C LEU A 16 -5.94 9.69 25.58
N GLU A 17 -6.25 9.04 26.73
CA GLU A 17 -6.30 9.67 28.03
C GLU A 17 -4.98 10.36 28.38
N ARG A 18 -3.83 9.71 28.18
CA ARG A 18 -2.51 10.31 28.39
C ARG A 18 -2.29 11.52 27.47
N SER A 19 -2.72 11.46 26.22
CA SER A 19 -2.59 12.58 25.30
C SER A 19 -3.38 13.80 25.73
N LEU A 20 -4.54 13.61 26.38
CA LEU A 20 -5.36 14.71 26.91
C LEU A 20 -4.71 15.40 28.12
N HIS A 21 -3.87 14.70 28.88
CA HIS A 21 -3.15 15.24 30.02
C HIS A 21 -1.72 15.68 29.71
N ALA A 22 -1.26 15.46 28.49
CA ALA A 22 0.08 15.87 28.08
C ALA A 22 0.14 17.38 27.84
N HIS A 23 1.15 18.05 28.41
CA HIS A 23 1.38 19.49 28.16
C HIS A 23 1.85 19.80 26.76
N HIS A 24 2.39 18.79 26.06
CA HIS A 24 2.85 18.88 24.68
C HIS A 24 2.55 17.58 23.94
N LEU A 25 2.03 17.71 22.71
CA LEU A 25 1.80 16.58 21.82
C LEU A 25 2.71 16.69 20.61
N ASP A 26 3.57 15.71 20.44
CA ASP A 26 4.34 15.56 19.21
C ASP A 26 3.41 15.23 18.05
N THR A 27 3.70 15.80 16.90
CA THR A 27 2.92 15.56 15.69
C THR A 27 3.79 15.05 14.55
N LEU A 28 3.21 14.19 13.73
CA LEU A 28 3.76 13.73 12.47
C LEU A 28 3.01 14.37 11.31
N GLU A 29 3.74 14.88 10.33
CA GLU A 29 3.16 15.28 9.06
C GLU A 29 3.10 14.08 8.11
N MET A 30 1.91 13.82 7.58
CA MET A 30 1.67 12.81 6.57
C MET A 30 1.20 13.47 5.27
N SER A 31 1.88 13.18 4.18
CA SER A 31 1.39 13.53 2.84
C SER A 31 0.19 12.65 2.50
N LEU A 32 -0.70 13.17 1.67
CA LEU A 32 -1.88 12.46 1.18
C LEU A 32 -1.79 12.32 -0.34
N ILE A 33 -2.54 11.37 -0.88
CA ILE A 33 -2.66 11.12 -2.31
C ILE A 33 -4.05 11.54 -2.73
N GLU A 34 -4.17 12.14 -3.90
CA GLU A 34 -5.44 12.49 -4.51
C GLU A 34 -5.65 11.76 -5.83
N ARG A 35 -6.92 11.46 -6.12
CA ARG A 35 -7.44 11.00 -7.39
C ARG A 35 -8.93 11.29 -7.48
N ASN A 36 -9.37 12.00 -8.52
CA ASN A 36 -10.79 12.26 -8.79
C ASN A 36 -11.52 12.80 -7.54
N ASP A 37 -10.99 13.86 -6.93
CA ASP A 37 -11.51 14.52 -5.71
C ASP A 37 -11.56 13.64 -4.45
N ARG A 38 -11.00 12.43 -4.50
CA ARG A 38 -10.81 11.55 -3.33
C ARG A 38 -9.40 11.68 -2.78
N ILE A 39 -9.30 11.79 -1.46
CA ILE A 39 -8.04 11.91 -0.72
C ILE A 39 -7.84 10.67 0.14
N PHE A 40 -6.67 10.07 0.07
CA PHE A 40 -6.32 8.84 0.78
C PHE A 40 -4.81 8.77 1.02
N HIS A 41 -4.34 7.74 1.71
CA HIS A 41 -2.91 7.56 2.03
C HIS A 41 -2.28 6.36 1.31
N PHE A 42 -3.07 5.44 0.76
CA PHE A 42 -2.59 4.37 -0.11
C PHE A 42 -3.66 3.91 -1.10
N ALA A 43 -3.22 3.33 -2.20
CA ALA A 43 -4.05 2.68 -3.19
C ALA A 43 -3.26 1.56 -3.88
N GLY A 44 -3.96 0.63 -4.49
CA GLY A 44 -3.34 -0.47 -5.22
C GLY A 44 -4.20 -0.97 -6.37
N SER A 45 -3.57 -1.77 -7.24
CA SER A 45 -4.19 -2.37 -8.41
C SER A 45 -3.70 -3.79 -8.66
N GLY A 46 -4.44 -4.56 -9.43
CA GLY A 46 -4.09 -5.92 -9.81
C GLY A 46 -4.43 -6.93 -8.71
N PHE A 47 -3.49 -7.81 -8.35
CA PHE A 47 -3.69 -8.91 -7.41
C PHE A 47 -4.24 -8.44 -6.06
N ASP A 48 -3.72 -7.34 -5.54
CA ASP A 48 -4.15 -6.74 -4.28
C ASP A 48 -5.64 -6.35 -4.28
N ALA A 49 -6.06 -5.60 -5.30
CA ALA A 49 -7.45 -5.18 -5.44
C ALA A 49 -8.40 -6.36 -5.78
N ARG A 50 -7.90 -7.38 -6.51
CA ARG A 50 -8.64 -8.61 -6.78
C ARG A 50 -8.90 -9.40 -5.50
N LEU A 51 -7.88 -9.56 -4.66
CA LEU A 51 -8.01 -10.24 -3.38
C LEU A 51 -9.08 -9.59 -2.51
N LEU A 52 -9.12 -8.25 -2.51
CA LEU A 52 -10.13 -7.50 -1.78
C LEU A 52 -11.53 -7.67 -2.38
N LYS A 53 -11.66 -7.66 -3.72
CA LYS A 53 -12.93 -7.92 -4.41
C LYS A 53 -13.45 -9.32 -4.07
N ASP A 54 -12.61 -10.35 -4.16
CA ASP A 54 -13.00 -11.72 -3.83
C ASP A 54 -13.41 -11.87 -2.35
N TYR A 55 -12.78 -11.09 -1.44
CA TYR A 55 -13.21 -11.02 -0.05
C TYR A 55 -14.62 -10.42 0.09
N TYR A 56 -14.94 -9.34 -0.60
CA TYR A 56 -16.30 -8.78 -0.57
C TYR A 56 -17.32 -9.73 -1.18
N ASP A 57 -17.02 -10.33 -2.35
CA ASP A 57 -17.89 -11.33 -2.98
C ASP A 57 -18.13 -12.53 -2.03
N PHE A 58 -17.10 -12.98 -1.30
CA PHE A 58 -17.22 -14.03 -0.28
C PHE A 58 -18.11 -13.57 0.88
N MET A 59 -17.88 -12.38 1.44
CA MET A 59 -18.69 -11.85 2.54
C MET A 59 -20.16 -11.69 2.16
N ASP A 60 -20.46 -11.30 0.93
CA ASP A 60 -21.82 -11.15 0.42
C ASP A 60 -22.49 -12.52 0.21
N SER A 61 -21.74 -13.57 -0.07
CA SER A 61 -22.26 -14.94 -0.17
C SER A 61 -22.70 -15.52 1.17
N LEU A 62 -22.23 -14.97 2.29
CA LEU A 62 -22.58 -15.44 3.64
C LEU A 62 -23.98 -14.97 4.05
N LYS A 63 -24.90 -15.94 4.19
CA LYS A 63 -26.34 -15.71 4.42
C LYS A 63 -26.66 -15.27 5.87
N THR A 64 -25.81 -15.56 6.85
CA THR A 64 -26.11 -15.31 8.27
C THR A 64 -25.21 -14.24 8.88
N PRO A 65 -25.74 -13.35 9.76
CA PRO A 65 -24.94 -12.35 10.46
C PRO A 65 -23.81 -12.97 11.32
N ALA A 66 -24.05 -14.14 11.91
CA ALA A 66 -23.07 -14.86 12.70
C ALA A 66 -21.87 -15.32 11.84
N ALA A 67 -22.13 -15.86 10.64
CA ALA A 67 -21.08 -16.23 9.70
C ALA A 67 -20.27 -14.99 9.25
N ARG A 68 -20.94 -13.89 8.90
CA ARG A 68 -20.27 -12.63 8.55
C ARG A 68 -19.36 -12.12 9.68
N LYS A 69 -19.81 -12.19 10.93
CA LYS A 69 -19.00 -11.79 12.08
C LYS A 69 -17.76 -12.67 12.27
N ASN A 70 -17.88 -14.00 12.10
CA ASN A 70 -16.78 -14.94 12.28
C ASN A 70 -15.72 -14.82 11.18
N PHE A 71 -16.11 -14.46 9.96
CA PHE A 71 -15.22 -14.28 8.81
C PHE A 71 -14.89 -12.80 8.53
N SER A 72 -15.28 -11.88 9.42
CA SER A 72 -14.89 -10.47 9.26
C SER A 72 -13.39 -10.25 9.53
N GLY A 73 -12.80 -9.30 8.80
CA GLY A 73 -11.41 -8.91 9.00
C GLY A 73 -10.40 -9.88 8.40
N LEU A 74 -9.24 -10.03 9.05
CA LEU A 74 -8.11 -10.83 8.55
C LEU A 74 -8.45 -12.28 8.22
N VAL A 75 -9.25 -12.93 9.05
CA VAL A 75 -9.61 -14.34 8.86
C VAL A 75 -10.34 -14.54 7.54
N GLY A 76 -11.38 -13.74 7.26
CA GLY A 76 -12.10 -13.82 6.00
C GLY A 76 -11.25 -13.40 4.79
N TYR A 77 -10.40 -12.41 4.95
CA TYR A 77 -9.47 -11.97 3.93
C TYR A 77 -8.48 -13.08 3.54
N PHE A 78 -7.90 -13.77 4.52
CA PHE A 78 -7.05 -14.93 4.27
C PHE A 78 -7.81 -16.12 3.68
N TRP A 79 -9.02 -16.42 4.16
CA TRP A 79 -9.82 -17.51 3.63
C TRP A 79 -10.23 -17.30 2.17
N SER A 80 -10.72 -16.11 1.81
CA SER A 80 -11.05 -15.79 0.42
C SER A 80 -9.81 -15.81 -0.47
N GLY A 81 -8.69 -15.27 0.00
CA GLY A 81 -7.43 -15.26 -0.71
C GLY A 81 -6.85 -16.66 -0.93
N LEU A 82 -6.75 -17.48 0.13
CA LEU A 82 -6.23 -18.83 0.04
C LEU A 82 -7.18 -19.78 -0.71
N GLY A 83 -8.49 -19.57 -0.59
CA GLY A 83 -9.49 -20.45 -1.20
C GLY A 83 -9.70 -20.21 -2.69
N LYS A 84 -9.51 -18.99 -3.19
CA LYS A 84 -9.82 -18.61 -4.58
C LYS A 84 -8.67 -17.88 -5.25
N THR A 85 -8.32 -16.69 -4.79
CA THR A 85 -7.39 -15.80 -5.50
C THR A 85 -5.98 -16.39 -5.66
N VAL A 86 -5.43 -17.04 -4.62
CA VAL A 86 -4.10 -17.63 -4.66
C VAL A 86 -4.07 -18.86 -5.57
N PRO A 87 -4.96 -19.86 -5.43
CA PRO A 87 -5.00 -21.01 -6.35
C PRO A 87 -5.20 -20.62 -7.81
N GLU A 88 -6.15 -19.70 -8.10
CA GLU A 88 -6.35 -19.19 -9.46
C GLU A 88 -5.11 -18.51 -10.01
N SER A 89 -4.40 -17.72 -9.19
CA SER A 89 -3.18 -17.03 -9.59
C SER A 89 -1.98 -17.95 -9.81
N ILE A 90 -1.99 -19.15 -9.22
CA ILE A 90 -0.99 -20.20 -9.47
C ILE A 90 -1.26 -20.88 -10.81
N ILE A 91 -2.53 -21.22 -11.08
CA ILE A 91 -2.94 -21.94 -12.30
C ILE A 91 -2.89 -21.01 -13.51
N LYS A 92 -3.33 -19.75 -13.34
CA LYS A 92 -3.33 -18.70 -14.36
C LYS A 92 -2.70 -17.45 -13.79
N PRO A 93 -1.37 -17.31 -13.86
CA PRO A 93 -0.70 -16.10 -13.40
C PRO A 93 -1.23 -14.90 -14.19
N ASP A 94 -2.11 -14.13 -13.58
CA ASP A 94 -2.67 -12.93 -14.20
C ASP A 94 -1.68 -11.77 -14.02
N ARG A 95 -0.66 -11.78 -14.85
CA ARG A 95 0.28 -10.70 -15.02
C ARG A 95 -0.14 -9.90 -16.22
N GLY A 96 -0.81 -8.79 -15.98
CA GLY A 96 -1.08 -7.83 -17.05
C GLY A 96 0.17 -6.99 -17.31
N GLU A 97 0.34 -6.58 -18.57
CA GLU A 97 1.33 -5.57 -18.92
C GLU A 97 0.90 -4.23 -18.32
N VAL A 98 1.85 -3.55 -17.67
CA VAL A 98 1.64 -2.21 -17.13
C VAL A 98 2.70 -1.25 -17.65
N ARG A 99 2.30 -0.01 -17.85
CA ARG A 99 3.17 1.10 -18.17
C ARG A 99 3.03 2.16 -17.08
N VAL A 100 4.14 2.52 -16.47
CA VAL A 100 4.22 3.44 -15.33
C VAL A 100 5.05 4.63 -15.72
N GLU A 101 4.46 5.82 -15.71
CA GLU A 101 5.08 7.05 -16.21
C GLU A 101 4.86 8.21 -15.25
N ILE A 102 5.88 9.06 -15.12
CA ILE A 102 5.76 10.40 -14.52
C ILE A 102 5.55 11.43 -15.61
N GLU A 103 5.02 12.60 -15.26
CA GLU A 103 4.83 13.70 -16.19
C GLU A 103 6.18 14.30 -16.61
N THR A 104 6.27 14.76 -17.86
CA THR A 104 7.47 15.44 -18.37
C THR A 104 7.76 16.68 -17.53
N GLY A 105 8.98 16.80 -17.04
CA GLY A 105 9.41 17.87 -16.12
C GLY A 105 9.21 17.55 -14.63
N ASP A 106 8.53 16.47 -14.29
CA ASP A 106 8.46 15.99 -12.90
C ASP A 106 9.69 15.13 -12.58
N GLN A 107 10.02 15.05 -11.29
CA GLN A 107 11.19 14.31 -10.82
C GLN A 107 10.74 13.00 -10.14
N GLY A 108 11.27 11.88 -10.64
CA GLY A 108 11.15 10.57 -10.02
C GLY A 108 12.48 10.07 -9.45
N PHE A 109 12.41 9.16 -8.49
CA PHE A 109 13.58 8.50 -7.92
C PHE A 109 13.36 7.00 -7.92
N TYR A 110 14.37 6.26 -8.35
CA TYR A 110 14.42 4.81 -8.19
C TYR A 110 15.09 4.47 -6.85
N VAL A 111 14.51 3.57 -6.08
CA VAL A 111 15.12 3.12 -4.83
C VAL A 111 16.05 1.94 -5.11
N LYS A 112 17.35 2.15 -4.93
CA LYS A 112 18.39 1.12 -5.05
C LYS A 112 18.85 0.67 -3.67
N HIS A 113 19.01 -0.64 -3.53
CA HIS A 113 19.70 -1.23 -2.38
C HIS A 113 21.16 -1.52 -2.74
N THR A 114 22.09 -0.78 -2.15
CA THR A 114 23.52 -0.90 -2.45
C THR A 114 24.31 -0.84 -1.14
N HIS A 115 25.24 -1.80 -0.94
CA HIS A 115 26.09 -1.90 0.25
C HIS A 115 25.29 -1.86 1.56
N GLY A 116 24.18 -2.60 1.62
CA GLY A 116 23.33 -2.67 2.82
C GLY A 116 22.51 -1.43 3.12
N ARG A 117 22.45 -0.45 2.21
CA ARG A 117 21.68 0.80 2.37
C ARG A 117 20.72 1.01 1.21
N ASP A 118 19.55 1.54 1.53
CA ASP A 118 18.58 1.98 0.54
C ASP A 118 18.84 3.44 0.16
N GLN A 119 18.91 3.73 -1.13
CA GLN A 119 19.21 5.05 -1.67
C GLN A 119 18.19 5.44 -2.76
N ALA A 120 17.69 6.65 -2.69
CA ALA A 120 16.87 7.25 -3.73
C ALA A 120 17.77 7.89 -4.80
N VAL A 121 17.77 7.32 -6.00
CA VAL A 121 18.57 7.81 -7.14
C VAL A 121 17.62 8.44 -8.14
N ALA A 122 17.87 9.69 -8.51
CA ALA A 122 17.06 10.39 -9.51
C ALA A 122 17.02 9.62 -10.83
N THR A 123 15.86 9.59 -11.47
CA THR A 123 15.70 9.06 -12.83
C THR A 123 15.57 10.21 -13.83
N GLU A 124 16.24 10.05 -14.96
CA GLU A 124 16.12 10.99 -16.09
C GLU A 124 14.96 10.61 -17.03
N SER A 125 14.43 9.40 -16.87
CA SER A 125 13.35 8.87 -17.70
C SER A 125 11.99 9.17 -17.09
N THR A 126 11.06 9.63 -17.92
CA THR A 126 9.64 9.70 -17.56
C THR A 126 9.00 8.31 -17.49
N LEU A 127 9.49 7.34 -18.28
CA LEU A 127 9.07 5.95 -18.20
C LEU A 127 9.84 5.25 -17.07
N LEU A 128 9.14 4.96 -15.97
CA LEU A 128 9.70 4.29 -14.81
C LEU A 128 9.72 2.77 -14.96
N TYR A 129 8.65 2.22 -15.55
CA TYR A 129 8.50 0.79 -15.77
C TYR A 129 7.57 0.49 -16.94
N SER A 130 7.90 -0.52 -17.73
CA SER A 130 7.00 -1.15 -18.70
C SER A 130 7.26 -2.65 -18.70
N GLY A 131 6.21 -3.45 -18.60
CA GLY A 131 6.29 -4.91 -18.58
C GLY A 131 5.26 -5.56 -17.66
N PRO A 132 5.36 -6.90 -17.47
CA PRO A 132 4.39 -7.65 -16.67
C PRO A 132 4.45 -7.29 -15.20
N SER A 133 3.29 -7.11 -14.58
CA SER A 133 3.15 -6.82 -13.16
C SER A 133 2.01 -7.63 -12.52
N THR A 134 2.23 -8.10 -11.31
CA THR A 134 1.20 -8.74 -10.48
C THR A 134 0.33 -7.71 -9.77
N ALA A 135 0.94 -6.61 -9.32
CA ALA A 135 0.26 -5.49 -8.69
C ALA A 135 1.10 -4.21 -8.79
N VAL A 136 0.43 -3.06 -8.80
CA VAL A 136 1.06 -1.76 -8.61
C VAL A 136 0.35 -1.03 -7.49
N ALA A 137 1.11 -0.48 -6.55
CA ALA A 137 0.56 0.22 -5.40
C ALA A 137 1.33 1.48 -5.07
N VAL A 138 0.64 2.45 -4.46
CA VAL A 138 1.19 3.72 -3.99
C VAL A 138 0.82 3.96 -2.54
N ALA A 139 1.73 4.57 -1.76
CA ALA A 139 1.44 4.98 -0.39
C ALA A 139 2.33 6.14 0.07
N THR A 140 1.84 6.90 1.03
CA THR A 140 2.57 7.99 1.69
C THR A 140 2.99 7.64 3.12
N GLU A 141 2.61 6.43 3.59
CA GLU A 141 3.02 5.88 4.89
C GLU A 141 3.46 4.41 4.73
N PRO A 142 4.30 3.88 5.64
CA PRO A 142 4.91 2.57 5.45
C PRO A 142 3.96 1.37 5.57
N PHE A 143 2.85 1.52 6.30
CA PHE A 143 2.03 0.38 6.74
C PHE A 143 0.74 0.26 5.94
N TYR A 144 0.54 -0.87 5.31
CA TYR A 144 -0.70 -1.18 4.59
C TYR A 144 -1.89 -1.42 5.54
N GLY A 145 -1.64 -2.13 6.62
CA GLY A 145 -2.60 -2.54 7.62
C GLY A 145 -2.03 -3.68 8.46
N TYR A 146 -2.62 -3.99 9.61
CA TYR A 146 -2.18 -5.09 10.49
C TYR A 146 -0.67 -5.12 10.75
N ASN A 147 -0.01 -3.96 10.70
CA ASN A 147 1.44 -3.81 10.82
C ASN A 147 2.26 -4.39 9.66
N VAL A 148 1.66 -4.66 8.53
CA VAL A 148 2.39 -5.03 7.30
C VAL A 148 3.09 -3.79 6.75
N ARG A 149 4.41 -3.79 6.74
CA ARG A 149 5.22 -2.68 6.22
C ARG A 149 5.40 -2.81 4.71
N ALA A 150 4.29 -2.71 3.99
CA ALA A 150 4.26 -2.91 2.54
C ALA A 150 5.00 -1.82 1.75
N PHE A 151 5.13 -0.60 2.30
CA PHE A 151 5.74 0.57 1.64
C PHE A 151 6.92 1.12 2.45
N PRO A 152 8.02 0.37 2.58
CA PRO A 152 9.12 0.72 3.49
C PRO A 152 9.80 2.05 3.18
N PHE A 153 9.61 2.61 1.99
CA PHE A 153 10.23 3.84 1.52
C PHE A 153 9.29 5.05 1.48
N ALA A 154 8.04 4.91 1.93
CA ALA A 154 7.04 5.99 1.87
C ALA A 154 7.45 7.26 2.63
N THR A 155 8.28 7.12 3.67
CA THR A 155 8.80 8.26 4.45
C THR A 155 10.23 8.66 4.08
N MET A 156 10.84 8.01 3.07
CA MET A 156 12.24 8.27 2.68
C MET A 156 12.44 9.69 2.13
N LYS A 157 11.44 10.25 1.45
CA LYS A 157 11.48 11.58 0.87
C LYS A 157 10.16 12.33 1.12
N PRO A 158 10.15 13.38 1.97
CA PRO A 158 8.94 14.16 2.22
C PRO A 158 8.33 14.73 0.94
N GLY A 159 7.00 14.69 0.81
CA GLY A 159 6.27 15.17 -0.37
C GLY A 159 6.30 14.22 -1.57
N PHE A 160 6.77 12.99 -1.37
CA PHE A 160 6.71 11.92 -2.37
C PHE A 160 5.91 10.74 -1.82
N MET A 161 5.29 9.97 -2.69
CA MET A 161 4.72 8.67 -2.38
C MET A 161 5.68 7.56 -2.82
N ASN A 162 5.70 6.44 -2.10
CA ASN A 162 6.35 5.22 -2.54
C ASN A 162 5.43 4.54 -3.56
N LEU A 163 5.88 4.46 -4.79
CA LEU A 163 5.29 3.65 -5.84
C LEU A 163 6.02 2.31 -5.86
N ARG A 164 5.27 1.22 -5.70
CA ARG A 164 5.78 -0.14 -5.69
C ARG A 164 5.17 -0.94 -6.82
N VAL A 165 6.02 -1.51 -7.69
CA VAL A 165 5.63 -2.43 -8.75
C VAL A 165 6.02 -3.84 -8.34
N LEU A 166 5.03 -4.71 -8.17
CA LEU A 166 5.18 -6.11 -7.82
C LEU A 166 5.33 -6.96 -9.09
N LEU A 167 6.47 -7.61 -9.22
CA LEU A 167 6.80 -8.51 -10.33
C LEU A 167 6.75 -9.99 -9.90
N ALA A 168 6.79 -10.21 -8.58
CA ALA A 168 6.81 -11.54 -8.00
C ALA A 168 5.47 -12.27 -8.22
N GLN A 169 5.56 -13.57 -8.52
CA GLN A 169 4.38 -14.42 -8.55
C GLN A 169 3.82 -14.61 -7.13
N PRO A 170 2.50 -14.87 -6.97
CA PRO A 170 1.87 -15.08 -5.68
C PRO A 170 2.57 -16.14 -4.80
N VAL A 171 3.07 -17.21 -5.41
CA VAL A 171 3.86 -18.24 -4.70
C VAL A 171 5.13 -17.66 -4.09
N SER A 172 5.84 -16.81 -4.82
CA SER A 172 7.04 -16.13 -4.32
C SER A 172 6.71 -15.15 -3.19
N LEU A 173 5.54 -14.50 -3.26
CA LEU A 173 5.05 -13.63 -2.17
C LEU A 173 4.82 -14.44 -0.89
N VAL A 174 4.18 -15.60 -1.00
CA VAL A 174 3.96 -16.50 0.15
C VAL A 174 5.29 -17.00 0.72
N ALA A 175 6.21 -17.45 -0.12
CA ALA A 175 7.53 -17.95 0.30
C ALA A 175 8.38 -16.87 1.02
N ASN A 176 8.19 -15.59 0.69
CA ASN A 176 8.91 -14.47 1.28
C ASN A 176 8.00 -13.59 2.17
N MET A 177 6.88 -14.14 2.66
CA MET A 177 5.86 -13.40 3.40
C MET A 177 6.44 -12.62 4.57
N ARG A 178 7.37 -13.21 5.33
CA ARG A 178 8.02 -12.56 6.48
C ARG A 178 8.76 -11.29 6.07
N ASP A 179 9.48 -11.32 4.96
CA ASP A 179 10.26 -10.17 4.50
C ASP A 179 9.35 -9.08 3.91
N TYR A 180 8.27 -9.47 3.22
CA TYR A 180 7.24 -8.52 2.78
C TYR A 180 6.53 -7.88 3.99
N TRP A 181 6.18 -8.69 4.99
CA TRP A 181 5.55 -8.20 6.22
C TRP A 181 6.39 -7.15 6.94
N ASN A 182 7.69 -7.43 7.08
CA ASN A 182 8.63 -6.55 7.78
C ASN A 182 9.18 -5.41 6.90
N GLY A 183 8.85 -5.38 5.60
CA GLY A 183 9.37 -4.40 4.65
C GLY A 183 10.87 -4.55 4.36
N THR A 184 11.42 -5.75 4.58
CA THR A 184 12.86 -6.06 4.38
C THR A 184 13.16 -6.73 3.05
N TYR A 185 12.13 -7.13 2.30
CA TYR A 185 12.32 -7.74 0.99
C TYR A 185 13.03 -6.79 0.01
N ARG A 186 14.15 -7.26 -0.55
CA ARG A 186 14.99 -6.53 -1.52
C ARG A 186 15.25 -7.34 -2.80
N GLY A 187 14.45 -8.37 -3.04
CA GLY A 187 14.59 -9.25 -4.19
C GLY A 187 14.13 -8.60 -5.51
N ARG A 188 14.47 -9.27 -6.62
CA ARG A 188 14.11 -8.82 -7.99
C ARG A 188 12.61 -8.79 -8.27
N GLY A 189 11.79 -9.35 -7.39
CA GLY A 189 10.34 -9.38 -7.51
C GLY A 189 9.63 -8.06 -7.19
N VAL A 190 10.37 -6.99 -6.87
CA VAL A 190 9.81 -5.67 -6.54
C VAL A 190 10.68 -4.58 -7.15
N LYS A 191 10.03 -3.52 -7.64
CA LYS A 191 10.68 -2.24 -7.96
C LYS A 191 9.99 -1.14 -7.19
N ASP A 192 10.79 -0.29 -6.55
CA ASP A 192 10.32 0.83 -5.75
C ASP A 192 10.78 2.16 -6.34
N PHE A 193 9.86 3.10 -6.40
CA PHE A 193 10.11 4.46 -6.86
C PHE A 193 9.53 5.45 -5.85
N LEU A 194 10.05 6.68 -5.86
CA LEU A 194 9.46 7.82 -5.16
C LEU A 194 9.02 8.83 -6.21
N VAL A 195 7.73 9.17 -6.19
CA VAL A 195 7.10 10.02 -7.21
C VAL A 195 6.12 10.99 -6.56
N ARG A 196 5.85 12.14 -7.22
CA ARG A 196 4.80 13.09 -6.80
C ARG A 196 3.52 12.90 -7.58
N LYS A 197 3.66 12.64 -8.88
CA LYS A 197 2.55 12.33 -9.77
C LYS A 197 2.95 11.15 -10.65
N VAL A 198 2.03 10.21 -10.85
CA VAL A 198 2.28 9.02 -11.66
C VAL A 198 1.02 8.63 -12.41
N LYS A 199 1.19 8.28 -13.68
CA LYS A 199 0.18 7.63 -14.51
C LYS A 199 0.54 6.16 -14.67
N ILE A 200 -0.43 5.29 -14.43
CA ILE A 200 -0.32 3.85 -14.64
C ILE A 200 -1.34 3.48 -15.70
N THR A 201 -0.89 2.83 -16.76
CA THR A 201 -1.73 2.34 -17.86
C THR A 201 -1.65 0.82 -17.86
N TYR A 202 -2.79 0.16 -17.99
CA TYR A 202 -2.93 -1.29 -17.99
C TYR A 202 -3.30 -1.78 -19.39
N GLU A 203 -2.84 -2.97 -19.76
CA GLU A 203 -3.21 -3.63 -21.02
C GLU A 203 -4.72 -3.94 -21.09
N LYS A 204 -5.33 -4.21 -19.95
CA LYS A 204 -6.76 -4.54 -19.81
C LYS A 204 -7.32 -3.90 -18.54
N PRO A 205 -8.67 -3.69 -18.48
CA PRO A 205 -9.32 -3.17 -17.27
C PRO A 205 -8.88 -3.94 -16.04
N THR A 206 -8.26 -3.26 -15.09
CA THR A 206 -7.63 -3.85 -13.91
C THR A 206 -8.35 -3.38 -12.65
N PRO A 207 -8.61 -4.27 -11.68
CA PRO A 207 -9.20 -3.91 -10.41
C PRO A 207 -8.34 -2.91 -9.65
N ILE A 208 -8.98 -1.90 -9.09
CA ILE A 208 -8.38 -0.83 -8.28
C ILE A 208 -8.96 -0.87 -6.87
N GLN A 209 -8.13 -0.68 -5.88
CA GLN A 209 -8.53 -0.42 -4.50
C GLN A 209 -7.98 0.94 -4.04
N VAL A 210 -8.71 1.62 -3.15
CA VAL A 210 -8.34 2.90 -2.55
C VAL A 210 -8.60 2.85 -1.06
N GLY A 211 -7.56 3.06 -0.25
CA GLY A 211 -7.67 3.06 1.21
C GLY A 211 -8.08 1.73 1.84
N GLY A 212 -8.02 0.62 1.09
CA GLY A 212 -8.45 -0.71 1.53
C GLY A 212 -9.86 -1.09 1.10
N ASP A 213 -10.53 -0.28 0.28
CA ASP A 213 -11.83 -0.57 -0.31
C ASP A 213 -11.71 -0.79 -1.82
N TYR A 214 -12.45 -1.76 -2.35
CA TYR A 214 -12.57 -1.94 -3.80
C TYR A 214 -13.23 -0.70 -4.40
N ASP A 215 -12.61 -0.14 -5.44
CA ASP A 215 -13.06 1.10 -6.06
C ASP A 215 -13.73 0.86 -7.42
N SER A 216 -12.96 0.34 -8.38
CA SER A 216 -13.40 0.26 -9.78
C SER A 216 -12.52 -0.70 -10.60
N LEU A 217 -12.90 -0.86 -11.87
CA LEU A 217 -12.03 -1.32 -12.95
C LEU A 217 -11.52 -0.10 -13.73
N ALA A 218 -10.25 -0.08 -14.09
CA ALA A 218 -9.67 1.01 -14.88
C ALA A 218 -8.63 0.50 -15.89
N ASP A 219 -8.59 1.15 -17.06
CA ASP A 219 -7.55 0.96 -18.07
C ASP A 219 -6.34 1.86 -17.79
N SER A 220 -6.55 2.96 -17.11
CA SER A 220 -5.49 3.84 -16.64
C SER A 220 -5.89 4.59 -15.39
N ILE A 221 -4.89 4.99 -14.61
CA ILE A 221 -5.09 5.73 -13.37
C ILE A 221 -3.96 6.72 -13.17
N THR A 222 -4.30 7.90 -12.63
CA THR A 222 -3.32 8.90 -12.24
C THR A 222 -3.45 9.16 -10.75
N TYR A 223 -2.34 9.11 -10.05
CA TYR A 223 -2.22 9.50 -8.64
C TYR A 223 -1.32 10.72 -8.53
N SER A 224 -1.67 11.66 -7.67
CA SER A 224 -0.85 12.83 -7.33
C SER A 224 -0.77 13.03 -5.83
N ILE A 225 0.32 13.62 -5.36
CA ILE A 225 0.42 14.09 -3.98
C ILE A 225 -0.54 15.27 -3.81
N PHE A 226 -1.41 15.17 -2.81
CA PHE A 226 -2.31 16.26 -2.44
C PHE A 226 -1.50 17.40 -1.82
N PRO A 227 -1.78 18.67 -2.19
CA PRO A 227 -0.97 19.81 -1.75
C PRO A 227 -0.91 19.99 -0.23
N GLN A 228 -2.00 19.65 0.47
CA GLN A 228 -2.08 19.78 1.91
C GLN A 228 -1.64 18.49 2.61
N LYS A 229 -0.96 18.65 3.74
CA LYS A 229 -0.56 17.55 4.60
C LYS A 229 -1.53 17.39 5.76
N CYS A 230 -1.67 16.17 6.25
CA CYS A 230 -2.39 15.87 7.48
C CYS A 230 -1.41 15.86 8.65
N LYS A 231 -1.76 16.53 9.76
CA LYS A 231 -1.03 16.43 11.02
C LYS A 231 -1.70 15.38 11.89
N LEU A 232 -0.93 14.41 12.33
CA LEU A 232 -1.36 13.31 13.18
C LEU A 232 -0.62 13.38 14.51
N VAL A 233 -1.30 13.09 15.62
CA VAL A 233 -0.63 12.97 16.93
C VAL A 233 0.29 11.75 16.92
N ASP A 234 1.55 11.94 17.32
CA ASP A 234 2.52 10.86 17.47
C ASP A 234 2.43 10.22 18.85
N PHE A 235 1.81 9.06 18.92
CA PHE A 235 1.64 8.31 20.18
C PHE A 235 2.88 7.51 20.59
N ARG A 236 3.91 7.41 19.74
CA ARG A 236 5.09 6.58 20.01
C ARG A 236 5.86 7.08 21.23
N HIS A 237 5.95 8.38 21.41
CA HIS A 237 6.61 8.99 22.57
C HIS A 237 5.80 8.85 23.86
N LEU A 238 4.47 8.84 23.79
CA LEU A 238 3.60 8.65 24.96
C LEU A 238 3.65 7.22 25.51
N ALA A 239 4.03 6.24 24.70
CA ALA A 239 4.15 4.85 25.13
C ALA A 239 5.35 4.62 26.07
N HIS A 240 6.37 5.50 26.05
CA HIS A 240 7.57 5.41 26.88
C HIS A 240 7.45 6.16 28.23
N LEU A 241 6.36 6.89 28.46
CA LEU A 241 6.08 7.61 29.70
C LEU A 241 5.30 6.76 30.74
N ALA A 242 5.38 5.45 30.60
CA ALA A 242 4.72 4.46 31.49
C ALA A 242 5.66 3.89 32.51
#